data_5664cf04e3691a460fad399c558c39ae
#
_entry.id   5664cf04e3691a460fad399c558c39ae
#
_cell.length_a   1.000
_cell.length_b   1.000
_cell.length_c   1.000
_cell.angle_alpha   90.00
_cell.angle_beta   90.00
_cell.angle_gamma   90.00
#
_symmetry.space_group_name_H-M   'P 1'
#
loop_
_entity.id
_entity.type
_entity.pdbx_description
1 polymer ?
#
loop_
_entity_poly.entity_id
_entity_poly.type
_entity_poly.pdbx_seq_one_letter_code
_entity_poly.pdbx_strand_id
1 'polypeptide(L)'
;QTIAEIKVSCLTQADIQKEVNLYAKTHSPKTVRNMHGLISAVLRQYRPDFALNTALPKKVRPAIYIPSDDDIRRLLEYVKGTEMELPILLAAFGPMRRGEICALNTKNIDGNIVHVCCNMVCTENGDWIIRVPKSYAGDRYIDYPDFVAEKWKWKKGNITSMTPDVITNRFARILKRAGLPHFRFHDLRHYSASIQHALGIPDSYIMARGGWGNDGVLKNVYR
;
A
#
# COMPACT_ATOMS: atom_id res chain seq x y z
N GLN A 1 1.30 -31.10 19.16
CA GLN A 1 0.00 -30.43 19.17
C GLN A 1 0.22 -28.99 18.75
N THR A 2 -0.50 -28.50 17.76
CA THR A 2 -0.46 -27.11 17.32
C THR A 2 -1.35 -26.24 18.22
N ILE A 3 -1.08 -24.94 18.31
CA ILE A 3 -1.89 -24.01 19.11
C ILE A 3 -3.37 -24.02 18.68
N ALA A 4 -3.64 -24.31 17.41
CA ALA A 4 -5.00 -24.39 16.85
C ALA A 4 -5.87 -25.52 17.44
N GLU A 5 -5.23 -26.54 18.02
CA GLU A 5 -5.91 -27.71 18.62
C GLU A 5 -6.16 -27.54 20.13
N ILE A 6 -5.65 -26.46 20.72
CA ILE A 6 -5.78 -26.18 22.16
C ILE A 6 -6.98 -25.25 22.36
N LYS A 7 -7.89 -25.65 23.27
CA LYS A 7 -9.01 -24.77 23.67
C LYS A 7 -8.45 -23.46 24.25
N VAL A 8 -9.06 -22.34 23.91
CA VAL A 8 -8.61 -21.00 24.37
C VAL A 8 -8.53 -20.93 25.90
N SER A 9 -9.45 -21.61 26.61
CA SER A 9 -9.43 -21.71 28.09
C SER A 9 -8.22 -22.45 28.67
N CYS A 10 -7.61 -23.34 27.88
CA CYS A 10 -6.47 -24.18 28.31
C CYS A 10 -5.12 -23.65 27.83
N LEU A 11 -5.10 -22.60 26.97
CA LEU A 11 -3.85 -22.02 26.47
C LEU A 11 -3.00 -21.50 27.63
N THR A 12 -1.72 -21.87 27.61
CA THR A 12 -0.72 -21.37 28.56
C THR A 12 0.24 -20.38 27.88
N GLN A 13 0.95 -19.61 28.67
CA GLN A 13 2.03 -18.73 28.22
C GLN A 13 3.12 -19.50 27.46
N ALA A 14 3.43 -20.72 27.93
CA ALA A 14 4.44 -21.58 27.30
C ALA A 14 4.00 -22.07 25.89
N ASP A 15 2.72 -22.38 25.70
CA ASP A 15 2.19 -22.80 24.40
C ASP A 15 2.32 -21.66 23.40
N ILE A 16 1.97 -20.44 23.81
CA ILE A 16 2.04 -19.25 22.95
C ILE A 16 3.51 -18.92 22.62
N GLN A 17 4.42 -18.98 23.60
CA GLN A 17 5.85 -18.75 23.37
C GLN A 17 6.44 -19.79 22.42
N LYS A 18 6.07 -21.06 22.60
CA LYS A 18 6.51 -22.15 21.71
C LYS A 18 6.07 -21.92 20.27
N GLU A 19 4.82 -21.52 20.07
CA GLU A 19 4.28 -21.23 18.74
C GLU A 19 4.98 -20.02 18.10
N VAL A 20 5.20 -18.96 18.86
CA VAL A 20 5.95 -17.77 18.41
C VAL A 20 7.36 -18.17 17.98
N ASN A 21 8.06 -18.98 18.75
CA ASN A 21 9.42 -19.45 18.44
C ASN A 21 9.43 -20.33 17.18
N LEU A 22 8.45 -21.20 17.03
CA LEU A 22 8.31 -22.07 15.85
C LEU A 22 8.04 -21.23 14.59
N TYR A 23 7.09 -20.33 14.66
CA TYR A 23 6.70 -19.46 13.56
C TYR A 23 7.82 -18.48 13.13
N ALA A 24 8.65 -18.07 14.11
CA ALA A 24 9.80 -17.20 13.86
C ALA A 24 10.93 -17.87 13.04
N LYS A 25 10.97 -19.21 12.97
CA LYS A 25 11.96 -19.92 12.14
C LYS A 25 11.77 -19.74 10.65
N THR A 26 10.54 -19.51 10.21
CA THR A 26 10.17 -19.47 8.77
C THR A 26 9.56 -18.14 8.32
N HIS A 27 9.25 -17.24 9.27
CA HIS A 27 8.54 -16.00 8.96
C HIS A 27 9.29 -14.75 9.44
N SER A 28 9.02 -13.63 8.78
CA SER A 28 9.62 -12.35 9.16
C SER A 28 9.16 -11.89 10.56
N PRO A 29 9.99 -11.12 11.29
CA PRO A 29 9.61 -10.56 12.59
C PRO A 29 8.26 -9.81 12.58
N LYS A 30 7.94 -9.13 11.47
CA LYS A 30 6.66 -8.44 11.32
C LYS A 30 5.49 -9.43 11.22
N THR A 31 5.65 -10.50 10.45
CA THR A 31 4.61 -11.54 10.29
C THR A 31 4.35 -12.25 11.62
N VAL A 32 5.42 -12.58 12.37
CA VAL A 32 5.31 -13.16 13.72
C VAL A 32 4.55 -12.23 14.67
N ARG A 33 4.87 -10.94 14.66
CA ARG A 33 4.16 -9.95 15.50
C ARG A 33 2.69 -9.76 15.09
N ASN A 34 2.37 -9.88 13.83
CA ASN A 34 0.98 -9.82 13.37
C ASN A 34 0.19 -11.04 13.86
N MET A 35 0.75 -12.25 13.73
CA MET A 35 0.16 -13.48 14.28
C MET A 35 -0.04 -13.38 15.80
N HIS A 36 0.99 -12.95 16.54
CA HIS A 36 0.88 -12.72 17.99
C HIS A 36 -0.21 -11.68 18.34
N GLY A 37 -0.35 -10.63 17.52
CA GLY A 37 -1.41 -9.63 17.67
C GLY A 37 -2.83 -10.22 17.55
N LEU A 38 -3.02 -11.19 16.66
CA LEU A 38 -4.29 -11.93 16.53
C LEU A 38 -4.55 -12.79 17.77
N ILE A 39 -3.55 -13.51 18.25
CA ILE A 39 -3.65 -14.31 19.50
C ILE A 39 -4.00 -13.40 20.67
N SER A 40 -3.32 -12.26 20.79
CA SER A 40 -3.59 -11.26 21.82
C SER A 40 -5.02 -10.70 21.76
N ALA A 41 -5.55 -10.46 20.56
CA ALA A 41 -6.93 -9.99 20.39
C ALA A 41 -7.95 -11.05 20.84
N VAL A 42 -7.75 -12.31 20.48
CA VAL A 42 -8.60 -13.43 20.90
C VAL A 42 -8.55 -13.61 22.42
N LEU A 43 -7.34 -13.60 23.02
CA LEU A 43 -7.22 -13.72 24.47
C LEU A 43 -7.89 -12.56 25.21
N ARG A 44 -7.74 -11.34 24.74
CA ARG A 44 -8.43 -10.17 25.31
C ARG A 44 -9.95 -10.33 25.34
N GLN A 45 -10.50 -10.95 24.29
CA GLN A 45 -11.95 -11.18 24.18
C GLN A 45 -12.45 -12.31 25.08
N TYR A 46 -11.72 -13.42 25.15
CA TYR A 46 -12.20 -14.65 25.78
C TYR A 46 -11.54 -14.98 27.14
N ARG A 47 -10.42 -14.35 27.45
CA ARG A 47 -9.66 -14.49 28.69
C ARG A 47 -9.04 -13.14 29.11
N PRO A 48 -9.88 -12.14 29.47
CA PRO A 48 -9.41 -10.78 29.75
C PRO A 48 -8.38 -10.71 30.89
N ASP A 49 -8.43 -11.67 31.83
CA ASP A 49 -7.49 -11.75 32.97
C ASP A 49 -6.16 -12.43 32.62
N PHE A 50 -6.02 -12.94 31.39
CA PHE A 50 -4.78 -13.59 30.95
C PHE A 50 -3.75 -12.55 30.51
N ALA A 51 -2.80 -12.25 31.39
CA ALA A 51 -1.68 -11.34 31.06
C ALA A 51 -0.71 -12.00 30.10
N LEU A 52 -0.79 -11.64 28.80
CA LEU A 52 0.10 -12.18 27.77
C LEU A 52 1.48 -11.50 27.83
N ASN A 53 2.49 -12.25 28.24
CA ASN A 53 3.89 -11.82 28.31
C ASN A 53 4.77 -12.72 27.43
N THR A 54 4.93 -12.35 26.15
CA THR A 54 5.64 -13.15 25.15
C THR A 54 6.86 -12.42 24.64
N ALA A 55 8.01 -13.08 24.62
CA ALA A 55 9.21 -12.58 23.96
C ALA A 55 9.03 -12.64 22.44
N LEU A 56 9.10 -11.49 21.78
CA LEU A 56 8.91 -11.37 20.33
C LEU A 56 10.24 -11.04 19.63
N PRO A 57 10.46 -11.53 18.39
CA PRO A 57 11.66 -11.20 17.63
C PRO A 57 11.79 -9.68 17.47
N LYS A 58 13.04 -9.18 17.45
CA LYS A 58 13.32 -7.74 17.25
C LYS A 58 12.71 -7.25 15.95
N LYS A 59 12.16 -6.04 15.97
CA LYS A 59 11.70 -5.38 14.73
C LYS A 59 12.91 -5.10 13.84
N VAL A 60 12.85 -5.62 12.62
CA VAL A 60 13.81 -5.28 11.56
C VAL A 60 13.15 -4.29 10.63
N ARG A 61 13.81 -3.17 10.36
CA ARG A 61 13.37 -2.24 9.31
C ARG A 61 13.89 -2.79 7.98
N PRO A 62 13.02 -3.23 7.05
CA PRO A 62 13.49 -3.60 5.72
C PRO A 62 14.03 -2.34 5.03
N ALA A 63 15.13 -2.47 4.29
CA ALA A 63 15.55 -1.43 3.37
C ALA A 63 14.46 -1.29 2.29
N ILE A 64 13.86 -0.10 2.21
CA ILE A 64 12.88 0.22 1.17
C ILE A 64 13.69 0.79 0.00
N TYR A 65 13.62 0.14 -1.15
CA TYR A 65 14.14 0.70 -2.38
C TYR A 65 13.16 1.77 -2.88
N ILE A 66 13.60 3.01 -2.93
CA ILE A 66 12.88 4.11 -3.56
C ILE A 66 13.47 4.25 -4.96
N PRO A 67 12.67 4.09 -6.03
CA PRO A 67 13.17 4.22 -7.39
C PRO A 67 13.77 5.63 -7.61
N SER A 68 14.86 5.71 -8.36
CA SER A 68 15.49 6.97 -8.77
C SER A 68 14.70 7.64 -9.89
N ASP A 69 14.99 8.92 -10.16
CA ASP A 69 14.40 9.64 -11.30
C ASP A 69 14.71 8.95 -12.63
N ASP A 70 15.90 8.35 -12.76
CA ASP A 70 16.28 7.59 -13.94
C ASP A 70 15.45 6.30 -14.10
N ASP A 71 15.22 5.58 -13.00
CA ASP A 71 14.34 4.40 -13.03
C ASP A 71 12.91 4.77 -13.47
N ILE A 72 12.39 5.88 -12.95
CA ILE A 72 11.04 6.34 -13.31
C ILE A 72 10.98 6.81 -14.76
N ARG A 73 11.98 7.56 -15.24
CA ARG A 73 12.04 7.99 -16.63
C ARG A 73 12.06 6.79 -17.57
N ARG A 74 12.95 5.82 -17.34
CA ARG A 74 13.05 4.58 -18.14
C ARG A 74 11.77 3.75 -18.07
N LEU A 75 11.13 3.68 -16.88
CA LEU A 75 9.85 3.00 -16.71
C LEU A 75 8.75 3.65 -17.56
N LEU A 76 8.63 4.99 -17.51
CA LEU A 76 7.62 5.73 -18.25
C LEU A 76 7.82 5.63 -19.77
N GLU A 77 9.07 5.65 -20.22
CA GLU A 77 9.40 5.45 -21.63
C GLU A 77 8.99 4.04 -22.09
N TYR A 78 9.28 3.02 -21.28
CA TYR A 78 8.93 1.63 -21.59
C TYR A 78 7.42 1.39 -21.65
N VAL A 79 6.63 2.05 -20.78
CA VAL A 79 5.16 1.85 -20.71
C VAL A 79 4.36 2.81 -21.57
N LYS A 80 5.02 3.73 -22.27
CA LYS A 80 4.37 4.76 -23.09
C LYS A 80 3.39 4.13 -24.10
N GLY A 81 2.15 4.63 -24.11
CA GLY A 81 1.08 4.12 -24.96
C GLY A 81 0.47 2.78 -24.52
N THR A 82 0.92 2.18 -23.43
CA THR A 82 0.32 0.95 -22.89
C THR A 82 -0.78 1.26 -21.86
N GLU A 83 -1.60 0.25 -21.53
CA GLU A 83 -2.61 0.37 -20.46
C GLU A 83 -2.01 0.67 -19.07
N MET A 84 -0.73 0.38 -18.86
CA MET A 84 -0.04 0.61 -17.58
C MET A 84 0.52 2.03 -17.44
N GLU A 85 0.59 2.81 -18.52
CA GLU A 85 1.14 4.17 -18.48
C GLU A 85 0.38 5.05 -17.48
N LEU A 86 -0.93 5.15 -17.63
CA LEU A 86 -1.73 6.03 -16.78
C LEU A 86 -1.78 5.60 -15.31
N PRO A 87 -1.97 4.32 -14.94
CA PRO A 87 -1.82 3.86 -13.56
C PRO A 87 -0.46 4.21 -12.91
N ILE A 88 0.64 4.09 -13.66
CA ILE A 88 1.98 4.43 -13.17
C ILE A 88 2.11 5.94 -12.97
N LEU A 89 1.65 6.76 -13.92
CA LEU A 89 1.65 8.21 -13.80
C LEU A 89 0.83 8.68 -12.57
N LEU A 90 -0.35 8.11 -12.36
CA LEU A 90 -1.21 8.44 -11.22
C LEU A 90 -0.55 8.10 -9.87
N ALA A 91 0.22 7.02 -9.80
CA ALA A 91 0.93 6.63 -8.57
C ALA A 91 2.21 7.46 -8.35
N ALA A 92 2.97 7.76 -9.42
CA ALA A 92 4.25 8.45 -9.34
C ALA A 92 4.12 9.96 -9.14
N PHE A 93 3.09 10.60 -9.70
CA PHE A 93 2.92 12.05 -9.63
C PHE A 93 1.76 12.52 -8.74
N GLY A 94 0.85 11.63 -8.34
CA GLY A 94 -0.30 11.96 -7.50
C GLY A 94 -0.50 11.08 -6.28
N PRO A 95 0.52 10.47 -5.71
CA PRO A 95 0.63 9.38 -4.72
C PRO A 95 -0.64 8.56 -4.48
N MET A 96 -1.36 8.17 -5.53
CA MET A 96 -2.55 7.32 -5.41
C MET A 96 -2.20 5.87 -5.06
N ARG A 97 -3.06 5.24 -4.27
CA ARG A 97 -2.99 3.79 -4.03
C ARG A 97 -3.53 3.04 -5.24
N ARG A 98 -3.00 1.84 -5.53
CA ARG A 98 -3.46 1.03 -6.68
C ARG A 98 -4.97 0.77 -6.70
N GLY A 99 -5.60 0.55 -5.55
CA GLY A 99 -7.05 0.36 -5.47
C GLY A 99 -7.84 1.64 -5.71
N GLU A 100 -7.30 2.81 -5.36
CA GLU A 100 -7.87 4.11 -5.69
C GLU A 100 -7.82 4.35 -7.22
N ILE A 101 -6.69 3.99 -7.85
CA ILE A 101 -6.54 4.08 -9.32
C ILE A 101 -7.53 3.18 -10.04
N CYS A 102 -7.72 1.94 -9.56
CA CYS A 102 -8.68 1.00 -10.15
C CYS A 102 -10.15 1.45 -9.97
N ALA A 103 -10.44 2.22 -8.92
CA ALA A 103 -11.77 2.77 -8.67
C ALA A 103 -12.02 4.12 -9.34
N LEU A 104 -10.97 4.76 -9.90
CA LEU A 104 -11.08 6.11 -10.45
C LEU A 104 -11.92 6.13 -11.72
N ASN A 105 -12.91 7.03 -11.71
CA ASN A 105 -13.79 7.29 -12.85
C ASN A 105 -13.65 8.76 -13.29
N THR A 106 -13.83 9.03 -14.57
CA THR A 106 -13.76 10.40 -15.14
C THR A 106 -14.76 11.37 -14.50
N LYS A 107 -15.81 10.89 -13.87
CA LYS A 107 -16.76 11.71 -13.08
C LYS A 107 -16.10 12.38 -11.87
N ASN A 108 -14.97 11.84 -11.41
CA ASN A 108 -14.21 12.33 -10.28
C ASN A 108 -13.01 13.18 -10.73
N ILE A 109 -12.99 13.64 -11.97
CA ILE A 109 -11.90 14.43 -12.55
C ILE A 109 -12.46 15.73 -13.09
N ASP A 110 -11.87 16.84 -12.67
CA ASP A 110 -12.14 18.18 -13.19
C ASP A 110 -10.81 18.81 -13.63
N GLY A 111 -10.63 18.94 -14.94
CA GLY A 111 -9.36 19.39 -15.51
C GLY A 111 -8.19 18.52 -15.06
N ASN A 112 -7.29 19.13 -14.30
CA ASN A 112 -6.09 18.49 -13.72
C ASN A 112 -6.35 17.92 -12.32
N ILE A 113 -7.50 18.17 -11.72
CA ILE A 113 -7.82 17.82 -10.34
C ILE A 113 -8.56 16.48 -10.31
N VAL A 114 -8.04 15.55 -9.54
CA VAL A 114 -8.63 14.23 -9.28
C VAL A 114 -9.18 14.19 -7.86
N HIS A 115 -10.47 13.90 -7.72
CA HIS A 115 -11.12 13.62 -6.45
C HIS A 115 -10.98 12.12 -6.13
N VAL A 116 -10.15 11.78 -5.17
CA VAL A 116 -9.96 10.41 -4.67
C VAL A 116 -10.98 10.14 -3.59
N CYS A 117 -12.13 9.57 -3.95
CA CYS A 117 -13.25 9.28 -3.03
C CYS A 117 -13.63 7.80 -2.98
N CYS A 118 -12.93 6.94 -3.70
CA CYS A 118 -13.24 5.51 -3.80
C CYS A 118 -11.98 4.66 -3.81
N ASN A 119 -12.15 3.39 -3.45
CA ASN A 119 -11.09 2.39 -3.45
C ASN A 119 -11.65 1.02 -3.87
N MET A 120 -10.99 0.33 -4.77
CA MET A 120 -11.33 -1.03 -5.16
C MET A 120 -10.66 -2.01 -4.20
N VAL A 121 -11.47 -2.89 -3.60
CA VAL A 121 -11.03 -3.90 -2.63
C VAL A 121 -11.55 -5.27 -3.00
N CYS A 122 -10.79 -6.31 -2.68
CA CYS A 122 -11.22 -7.69 -2.82
C CYS A 122 -12.08 -8.07 -1.60
N THR A 123 -13.19 -8.73 -1.83
CA THR A 123 -14.03 -9.32 -0.78
C THR A 123 -13.45 -10.65 -0.31
N GLU A 124 -14.00 -11.23 0.73
CA GLU A 124 -13.66 -12.57 1.22
C GLU A 124 -13.95 -13.65 0.18
N ASN A 125 -14.95 -13.43 -0.68
CA ASN A 125 -15.33 -14.33 -1.76
C ASN A 125 -14.44 -14.20 -3.02
N GLY A 126 -13.48 -13.25 -3.02
CA GLY A 126 -12.60 -13.00 -4.16
C GLY A 126 -13.12 -11.97 -5.16
N ASP A 127 -14.30 -11.39 -4.96
CA ASP A 127 -14.88 -10.38 -5.84
C ASP A 127 -14.25 -9.00 -5.62
N TRP A 128 -14.10 -8.25 -6.69
CA TRP A 128 -13.64 -6.87 -6.64
C TRP A 128 -14.82 -5.90 -6.55
N ILE A 129 -14.85 -5.11 -5.48
CA ILE A 129 -15.89 -4.11 -5.24
C ILE A 129 -15.28 -2.72 -4.98
N ILE A 130 -16.03 -1.68 -5.32
CA ILE A 130 -15.66 -0.29 -5.05
C ILE A 130 -16.31 0.13 -3.72
N ARG A 131 -15.51 0.67 -2.82
CA ARG A 131 -15.94 1.21 -1.52
C ARG A 131 -15.42 2.62 -1.32
N VAL A 132 -16.13 3.40 -0.50
CA VAL A 132 -15.63 4.68 0.01
C VAL A 132 -14.41 4.45 0.92
N PRO A 133 -13.50 5.43 1.06
CA PRO A 133 -12.35 5.33 1.95
C PRO A 133 -12.76 5.09 3.40
N LYS A 134 -11.95 4.30 4.11
CA LYS A 134 -12.19 4.01 5.56
C LYS A 134 -11.92 5.20 6.49
N SER A 135 -11.24 6.24 6.02
CA SER A 135 -10.83 7.40 6.82
C SER A 135 -11.01 8.69 6.03
N TYR A 136 -11.22 9.79 6.75
CA TYR A 136 -11.28 11.13 6.18
C TYR A 136 -10.06 11.48 5.33
N ALA A 137 -8.86 11.09 5.75
CA ALA A 137 -7.64 11.33 4.97
C ALA A 137 -7.60 10.59 3.62
N GLY A 138 -8.48 9.60 3.43
CA GLY A 138 -8.63 8.89 2.16
C GLY A 138 -9.45 9.66 1.13
N ASP A 139 -10.33 10.57 1.57
CA ASP A 139 -11.10 11.45 0.71
C ASP A 139 -10.31 12.75 0.51
N ARG A 140 -9.84 13.00 -0.72
CA ARG A 140 -8.93 14.10 -1.00
C ARG A 140 -8.89 14.47 -2.47
N TYR A 141 -8.39 15.66 -2.74
CA TYR A 141 -8.13 16.16 -4.08
C TYR A 141 -6.64 16.13 -4.39
N ILE A 142 -6.29 15.76 -5.62
CA ILE A 142 -4.92 15.73 -6.10
C ILE A 142 -4.87 16.50 -7.42
N ASP A 143 -4.06 17.54 -7.44
CA ASP A 143 -3.74 18.29 -8.65
C ASP A 143 -2.58 17.61 -9.39
N TYR A 144 -2.74 17.37 -10.68
CA TYR A 144 -1.74 16.69 -11.52
C TYR A 144 -1.12 17.65 -12.53
N PRO A 145 0.15 17.44 -12.90
CA PRO A 145 0.77 18.18 -14.00
C PRO A 145 0.03 17.93 -15.33
N ASP A 146 0.07 18.93 -16.21
CA ASP A 146 -0.64 18.90 -17.51
C ASP A 146 -0.32 17.65 -18.34
N PHE A 147 0.94 17.22 -18.39
CA PHE A 147 1.35 16.05 -19.16
C PHE A 147 0.71 14.73 -18.66
N VAL A 148 0.28 14.69 -17.39
CA VAL A 148 -0.47 13.56 -16.83
C VAL A 148 -1.95 13.72 -17.16
N ALA A 149 -2.50 14.93 -16.99
CA ALA A 149 -3.90 15.25 -17.24
C ALA A 149 -4.30 15.01 -18.72
N GLU A 150 -3.43 15.29 -19.65
CA GLU A 150 -3.63 15.00 -21.08
C GLU A 150 -3.91 13.52 -21.35
N LYS A 151 -3.46 12.59 -20.49
CA LYS A 151 -3.68 11.15 -20.68
C LYS A 151 -5.11 10.69 -20.42
N TRP A 152 -5.92 11.49 -19.72
CA TRP A 152 -7.34 11.18 -19.50
C TRP A 152 -8.31 12.10 -20.21
N LYS A 153 -7.84 13.15 -20.87
CA LYS A 153 -8.68 14.18 -21.52
C LYS A 153 -9.79 13.60 -22.41
N TRP A 154 -9.52 12.50 -23.09
CA TRP A 154 -10.44 11.84 -24.02
C TRP A 154 -11.04 10.54 -23.48
N LYS A 155 -10.73 10.16 -22.24
CA LYS A 155 -11.31 8.97 -21.61
C LYS A 155 -12.72 9.25 -21.13
N LYS A 156 -13.55 8.19 -21.12
CA LYS A 156 -14.91 8.20 -20.54
C LYS A 156 -15.07 6.98 -19.64
N GLY A 157 -15.70 7.17 -18.49
CA GLY A 157 -15.95 6.10 -17.54
C GLY A 157 -14.72 5.80 -16.67
N ASN A 158 -14.42 4.54 -16.41
CA ASN A 158 -13.29 4.15 -15.56
C ASN A 158 -11.96 4.42 -16.25
N ILE A 159 -10.98 4.91 -15.47
CA ILE A 159 -9.63 5.21 -15.96
C ILE A 159 -8.91 3.95 -16.43
N THR A 160 -9.16 2.83 -15.76
CA THR A 160 -8.65 1.52 -16.14
C THR A 160 -9.69 0.44 -15.87
N SER A 161 -9.65 -0.64 -16.65
CA SER A 161 -10.43 -1.86 -16.41
C SER A 161 -9.70 -2.89 -15.54
N MET A 162 -8.44 -2.62 -15.17
CA MET A 162 -7.62 -3.54 -14.39
C MET A 162 -8.03 -3.55 -12.92
N THR A 163 -7.91 -4.72 -12.31
CA THR A 163 -8.01 -4.88 -10.86
C THR A 163 -6.64 -4.66 -10.18
N PRO A 164 -6.59 -4.41 -8.87
CA PRO A 164 -5.34 -4.14 -8.15
C PRO A 164 -4.29 -5.25 -8.26
N ASP A 165 -4.69 -6.51 -8.32
CA ASP A 165 -3.79 -7.66 -8.50
C ASP A 165 -3.22 -7.70 -9.93
N VAL A 166 -4.04 -7.42 -10.95
CA VAL A 166 -3.59 -7.30 -12.35
C VAL A 166 -2.52 -6.23 -12.49
N ILE A 167 -2.73 -5.03 -11.90
CA ILE A 167 -1.73 -3.96 -11.89
C ILE A 167 -0.42 -4.46 -11.25
N THR A 168 -0.50 -5.12 -10.09
CA THR A 168 0.68 -5.63 -9.39
C THR A 168 1.46 -6.63 -10.24
N ASN A 169 0.76 -7.61 -10.82
CA ASN A 169 1.38 -8.67 -11.60
C ASN A 169 1.96 -8.15 -12.93
N ARG A 170 1.28 -7.22 -13.59
CA ARG A 170 1.78 -6.57 -14.81
C ARG A 170 2.99 -5.70 -14.50
N PHE A 171 2.95 -4.93 -13.42
CA PHE A 171 4.05 -4.07 -13.00
C PHE A 171 5.34 -4.85 -12.75
N ALA A 172 5.27 -5.94 -11.99
CA ALA A 172 6.44 -6.80 -11.74
C ALA A 172 7.04 -7.36 -13.04
N ARG A 173 6.19 -7.77 -14.00
CA ARG A 173 6.63 -8.25 -15.32
C ARG A 173 7.28 -7.12 -16.16
N ILE A 174 6.74 -5.90 -16.09
CA ILE A 174 7.29 -4.72 -16.77
C ILE A 174 8.69 -4.43 -16.26
N LEU A 175 8.90 -4.33 -14.95
CA LEU A 175 10.22 -4.06 -14.38
C LEU A 175 11.26 -5.10 -14.84
N LYS A 176 10.90 -6.39 -14.79
CA LYS A 176 11.77 -7.47 -15.26
C LYS A 176 12.13 -7.33 -16.75
N ARG A 177 11.15 -7.02 -17.62
CA ARG A 177 11.36 -6.88 -19.07
C ARG A 177 12.13 -5.62 -19.44
N ALA A 178 11.92 -4.53 -18.68
CA ALA A 178 12.63 -3.27 -18.88
C ALA A 178 14.06 -3.26 -18.29
N GLY A 179 14.48 -4.35 -17.63
CA GLY A 179 15.77 -4.41 -16.96
C GLY A 179 15.93 -3.39 -15.84
N LEU A 180 14.82 -3.10 -15.15
CA LEU A 180 14.78 -2.16 -14.02
C LEU A 180 14.93 -2.90 -12.69
N PRO A 181 15.47 -2.25 -11.65
CA PRO A 181 15.48 -2.81 -10.30
C PRO A 181 14.09 -3.23 -9.86
N HIS A 182 14.01 -4.26 -9.01
CA HIS A 182 12.72 -4.70 -8.48
C HIS A 182 12.26 -3.76 -7.35
N PHE A 183 11.10 -3.14 -7.56
CA PHE A 183 10.34 -2.41 -6.54
C PHE A 183 8.83 -2.66 -6.73
N ARG A 184 8.04 -2.37 -5.71
CA ARG A 184 6.60 -2.62 -5.74
C ARG A 184 5.89 -1.43 -6.38
N PHE A 185 4.71 -1.66 -6.96
CA PHE A 185 3.86 -0.57 -7.45
C PHE A 185 3.58 0.49 -6.37
N HIS A 186 3.47 0.09 -5.11
CA HIS A 186 3.28 1.02 -3.98
C HIS A 186 4.51 1.92 -3.74
N ASP A 187 5.69 1.51 -4.16
CA ASP A 187 6.91 2.31 -3.97
C ASP A 187 6.96 3.54 -4.91
N LEU A 188 6.15 3.55 -6.00
CA LEU A 188 5.90 4.76 -6.80
C LEU A 188 5.29 5.89 -5.97
N ARG A 189 4.46 5.56 -4.99
CA ARG A 189 3.88 6.51 -4.06
C ARG A 189 4.92 7.04 -3.06
N HIS A 190 5.90 6.21 -2.69
CA HIS A 190 7.07 6.66 -1.93
C HIS A 190 7.94 7.61 -2.76
N TYR A 191 8.19 7.27 -4.04
CA TYR A 191 8.87 8.16 -4.97
C TYR A 191 8.17 9.51 -5.07
N SER A 192 6.85 9.56 -5.25
CA SER A 192 6.09 10.80 -5.31
C SER A 192 6.30 11.68 -4.08
N ALA A 193 6.30 11.10 -2.88
CA ALA A 193 6.54 11.84 -1.66
C ALA A 193 8.00 12.31 -1.54
N SER A 194 8.97 11.48 -1.95
CA SER A 194 10.40 11.85 -1.98
C SER A 194 10.66 13.07 -2.85
N ILE A 195 10.11 13.09 -4.06
CA ILE A 195 10.27 14.24 -4.99
C ILE A 195 9.67 15.51 -4.40
N GLN A 196 8.46 15.43 -3.86
CA GLN A 196 7.82 16.60 -3.24
C GLN A 196 8.64 17.12 -2.05
N HIS A 197 9.20 16.23 -1.24
CA HIS A 197 10.07 16.61 -0.13
C HIS A 197 11.39 17.25 -0.62
N ALA A 198 12.01 16.70 -1.67
CA ALA A 198 13.22 17.25 -2.29
C ALA A 198 12.98 18.63 -2.90
N LEU A 199 11.77 18.92 -3.38
CA LEU A 199 11.34 20.23 -3.88
C LEU A 199 10.96 21.21 -2.75
N GLY A 200 11.12 20.83 -1.48
CA GLY A 200 10.82 21.68 -0.33
C GLY A 200 9.34 21.87 -0.04
N ILE A 201 8.46 20.99 -0.58
CA ILE A 201 7.03 21.06 -0.30
C ILE A 201 6.81 20.67 1.18
N PRO A 202 6.05 21.45 1.96
CA PRO A 202 5.81 21.14 3.37
C PRO A 202 5.16 19.79 3.60
N ASP A 203 5.61 19.08 4.64
CA ASP A 203 5.12 17.74 4.99
C ASP A 203 3.58 17.65 5.07
N SER A 204 2.91 18.71 5.57
CA SER A 204 1.45 18.77 5.66
C SER A 204 0.76 18.65 4.28
N TYR A 205 1.31 19.28 3.25
CA TYR A 205 0.80 19.18 1.87
C TYR A 205 1.07 17.80 1.28
N ILE A 206 2.27 17.25 1.48
CA ILE A 206 2.62 15.90 1.04
C ILE A 206 1.68 14.88 1.69
N MET A 207 1.41 15.03 3.00
CA MET A 207 0.47 14.18 3.74
C MET A 207 -0.96 14.28 3.19
N ALA A 208 -1.45 15.50 2.97
CA ALA A 208 -2.78 15.74 2.42
C ALA A 208 -2.94 15.07 1.04
N ARG A 209 -2.01 15.33 0.11
CA ARG A 209 -2.00 14.71 -1.22
C ARG A 209 -1.96 13.18 -1.16
N GLY A 210 -1.16 12.63 -0.24
CA GLY A 210 -1.03 11.20 -0.04
C GLY A 210 -2.19 10.56 0.73
N GLY A 211 -2.99 11.31 1.47
CA GLY A 211 -3.98 10.75 2.39
C GLY A 211 -3.31 9.94 3.50
N TRP A 212 -2.24 10.51 4.11
CA TRP A 212 -1.59 9.99 5.31
C TRP A 212 -2.12 10.71 6.54
N GLY A 213 -2.72 9.97 7.46
CA GLY A 213 -3.30 10.53 8.68
C GLY A 213 -2.29 10.94 9.75
N ASN A 214 -1.02 10.56 9.59
CA ASN A 214 0.09 10.95 10.48
C ASN A 214 1.42 11.00 9.72
N ASP A 215 2.37 11.72 10.30
CA ASP A 215 3.71 11.95 9.73
C ASP A 215 4.67 10.75 9.88
N GLY A 216 4.25 9.70 10.57
CA GLY A 216 5.08 8.53 10.82
C GLY A 216 5.56 7.85 9.54
N VAL A 217 4.77 7.88 8.47
CA VAL A 217 5.18 7.34 7.16
C VAL A 217 6.28 8.20 6.55
N LEU A 218 6.14 9.53 6.56
CA LEU A 218 7.16 10.45 6.03
C LEU A 218 8.45 10.35 6.84
N LYS A 219 8.37 10.40 8.17
CA LYS A 219 9.54 10.30 9.07
C LYS A 219 10.26 8.96 8.97
N ASN A 220 9.55 7.86 8.71
CA ASN A 220 10.16 6.54 8.62
C ASN A 220 10.79 6.23 7.26
N VAL A 221 10.39 6.94 6.21
CA VAL A 221 10.85 6.70 4.83
C VAL A 221 11.86 7.74 4.38
N TYR A 222 11.75 9.00 4.86
CA TYR A 222 12.50 10.16 4.33
C TYR A 222 13.43 10.84 5.33
N ARG A 223 13.62 10.26 6.53
CA ARG A 223 14.60 10.74 7.53
C ARG A 223 15.57 9.67 7.95
#